data_469d0705234eb94cb61a20d3303cdcf6
#
_entry.id   469d0705234eb94cb61a20d3303cdcf6
#
_cell.length_a   1.000
_cell.length_b   1.000
_cell.length_c   1.000
_cell.angle_alpha   90.00
_cell.angle_beta   90.00
_cell.angle_gamma   90.00
#
_symmetry.space_group_name_H-M   'P 1'
#
loop_
_entity.id
_entity.type
_entity.pdbx_description
1 polymer ?
#
loop_
_entity_poly.entity_id
_entity_poly.type
_entity_poly.pdbx_seq_one_letter_code
_entity_poly.pdbx_strand_id
1 'polypeptide(L)'
;LKPELIVLSPGPCDPAQAGICIPLTRAAAAANVPLLGVCLGHQTIGEAFGGDVIRCHEIVHGKMGAMHHEGKGMFRGLPSPFLATRYHSLVVDRTTLPDCLEVTAWLEDGTIMGLRHREKLIEGVQFHPESIASEHGHQLLKNFLDAAQARVPA
;
A
#
# COMPACT_ATOMS: atom_id res chain seq x y z
N LEU A 1 -10.96 -20.87 -4.78
CA LEU A 1 -11.53 -19.53 -4.65
C LEU A 1 -11.00 -18.62 -5.74
N LYS A 2 -11.89 -17.88 -6.39
CA LYS A 2 -11.54 -16.88 -7.39
C LYS A 2 -12.06 -15.53 -6.93
N PRO A 3 -11.33 -14.85 -6.03
CA PRO A 3 -11.79 -13.56 -5.52
C PRO A 3 -11.74 -12.50 -6.62
N GLU A 4 -12.64 -11.54 -6.56
CA GLU A 4 -12.65 -10.38 -7.43
C GLU A 4 -11.65 -9.33 -6.96
N LEU A 5 -11.30 -9.37 -5.68
CA LEU A 5 -10.45 -8.39 -5.02
C LEU A 5 -9.90 -8.98 -3.74
N ILE A 6 -8.64 -8.68 -3.45
CA ILE A 6 -8.00 -9.06 -2.18
C ILE A 6 -7.57 -7.82 -1.44
N VAL A 7 -7.87 -7.75 -0.14
CA VAL A 7 -7.39 -6.70 0.74
C VAL A 7 -6.57 -7.32 1.85
N LEU A 8 -5.32 -6.91 1.96
CA LEU A 8 -4.44 -7.32 3.06
C LEU A 8 -4.50 -6.23 4.13
N SER A 9 -5.18 -6.54 5.22
CA SER A 9 -5.38 -5.60 6.32
C SER A 9 -4.18 -5.57 7.27
N PRO A 10 -4.08 -4.52 8.10
CA PRO A 10 -2.97 -4.38 9.02
C PRO A 10 -2.93 -5.48 10.09
N GLY A 11 -1.73 -5.79 10.56
CA GLY A 11 -1.49 -6.75 11.63
C GLY A 11 -0.26 -6.36 12.44
N PRO A 12 -0.05 -6.97 13.61
CA PRO A 12 1.03 -6.58 14.52
C PRO A 12 2.40 -7.15 14.16
N CYS A 13 2.49 -8.06 13.19
CA CYS A 13 3.72 -8.74 12.82
C CYS A 13 4.35 -8.14 11.57
N ASP A 14 5.62 -8.47 11.31
CA ASP A 14 6.23 -8.09 10.04
C ASP A 14 5.74 -9.02 8.91
N PRO A 15 6.00 -8.69 7.63
CA PRO A 15 5.52 -9.49 6.50
C PRO A 15 6.01 -10.94 6.51
N ALA A 16 7.24 -11.18 6.97
CA ALA A 16 7.81 -12.53 7.02
C ALA A 16 7.02 -13.41 8.01
N GLN A 17 6.49 -12.83 9.07
CA GLN A 17 5.72 -13.54 10.09
C GLN A 17 4.24 -13.68 9.71
N ALA A 18 3.78 -12.93 8.72
CA ALA A 18 2.40 -12.98 8.28
C ALA A 18 2.09 -14.27 7.48
N GLY A 19 3.09 -15.11 7.23
CA GLY A 19 2.91 -16.45 6.67
C GLY A 19 2.44 -16.49 5.24
N ILE A 20 1.14 -16.44 5.04
CA ILE A 20 0.52 -16.62 3.72
C ILE A 20 0.53 -15.35 2.85
N CYS A 21 0.80 -14.18 3.43
CA CYS A 21 0.60 -12.91 2.71
C CYS A 21 1.54 -12.74 1.51
N ILE A 22 2.80 -13.15 1.61
CA ILE A 22 3.75 -13.05 0.50
C ILE A 22 3.36 -13.99 -0.64
N PRO A 23 3.13 -15.31 -0.40
CA PRO A 23 2.67 -16.18 -1.47
C PRO A 23 1.34 -15.74 -2.09
N LEU A 24 0.42 -15.22 -1.26
CA LEU A 24 -0.87 -14.72 -1.75
C LEU A 24 -0.71 -13.52 -2.67
N THR A 25 0.19 -12.59 -2.33
CA THR A 25 0.47 -11.42 -3.17
C THR A 25 1.02 -11.86 -4.53
N ARG A 26 1.95 -12.79 -4.54
CA ARG A 26 2.51 -13.33 -5.79
C ARG A 26 1.47 -14.06 -6.62
N ALA A 27 0.59 -14.83 -5.97
CA ALA A 27 -0.49 -15.54 -6.65
C ALA A 27 -1.50 -14.56 -7.26
N ALA A 28 -1.82 -13.49 -6.55
CA ALA A 28 -2.72 -12.46 -7.06
C ALA A 28 -2.13 -11.79 -8.31
N ALA A 29 -0.83 -11.49 -8.30
CA ALA A 29 -0.15 -10.92 -9.46
C ALA A 29 -0.21 -11.87 -10.65
N ALA A 30 0.07 -13.15 -10.44
CA ALA A 30 0.06 -14.16 -11.51
C ALA A 30 -1.34 -14.36 -12.08
N ALA A 31 -2.38 -14.26 -11.26
CA ALA A 31 -3.77 -14.44 -11.67
C ALA A 31 -4.46 -13.14 -12.10
N ASN A 32 -3.77 -12.01 -12.07
CA ASN A 32 -4.30 -10.68 -12.36
C ASN A 32 -5.49 -10.31 -11.46
N VAL A 33 -5.45 -10.72 -10.19
CA VAL A 33 -6.45 -10.35 -9.19
C VAL A 33 -6.03 -9.04 -8.54
N PRO A 34 -6.92 -8.01 -8.51
CA PRO A 34 -6.60 -6.76 -7.82
C PRO A 34 -6.32 -6.97 -6.35
N LEU A 35 -5.28 -6.33 -5.83
CA LEU A 35 -4.87 -6.47 -4.44
C LEU A 35 -4.51 -5.12 -3.84
N LEU A 36 -5.09 -4.82 -2.69
CA LEU A 36 -4.77 -3.63 -1.89
C LEU A 36 -4.13 -4.06 -0.58
N GLY A 37 -2.96 -3.51 -0.27
CA GLY A 37 -2.29 -3.75 1.00
C GLY A 37 -2.31 -2.49 1.87
N VAL A 38 -2.68 -2.64 3.15
CA VAL A 38 -2.72 -1.55 4.12
C VAL A 38 -1.74 -1.87 5.24
N CYS A 39 -0.82 -0.95 5.51
CA CYS A 39 0.20 -1.06 6.54
C CYS A 39 1.04 -2.34 6.37
N LEU A 40 0.76 -3.41 7.10
CA LEU A 40 1.46 -4.69 6.94
C LEU A 40 1.32 -5.24 5.53
N GLY A 41 0.13 -5.10 4.92
CA GLY A 41 -0.10 -5.52 3.54
C GLY A 41 0.74 -4.76 2.53
N HIS A 42 0.94 -3.47 2.75
CA HIS A 42 1.84 -2.64 1.93
C HIS A 42 3.28 -3.14 2.02
N GLN A 43 3.75 -3.43 3.23
CA GLN A 43 5.09 -3.97 3.45
C GLN A 43 5.24 -5.34 2.78
N THR A 44 4.20 -6.15 2.83
CA THR A 44 4.16 -7.45 2.16
C THR A 44 4.32 -7.30 0.64
N ILE A 45 3.69 -6.30 0.05
CA ILE A 45 3.84 -6.02 -1.40
C ILE A 45 5.30 -5.71 -1.71
N GLY A 46 5.94 -4.84 -0.92
CA GLY A 46 7.34 -4.51 -1.14
C GLY A 46 8.23 -5.75 -1.10
N GLU A 47 8.03 -6.60 -0.10
CA GLU A 47 8.86 -7.79 0.09
C GLU A 47 8.57 -8.90 -0.93
N ALA A 48 7.30 -9.07 -1.31
CA ALA A 48 6.89 -10.10 -2.26
C ALA A 48 7.54 -9.94 -3.64
N PHE A 49 7.82 -8.71 -4.04
CA PHE A 49 8.44 -8.41 -5.33
C PHE A 49 9.94 -8.19 -5.27
N GLY A 50 10.57 -8.44 -4.11
CA GLY A 50 12.02 -8.45 -3.98
C GLY A 50 12.64 -7.28 -3.24
N GLY A 51 11.82 -6.36 -2.71
CA GLY A 51 12.31 -5.28 -1.87
C GLY A 51 12.52 -5.71 -0.43
N ASP A 52 13.11 -4.84 0.38
CA ASP A 52 13.32 -5.09 1.79
C ASP A 52 12.41 -4.22 2.65
N VAL A 53 12.05 -4.75 3.81
CA VAL A 53 11.34 -4.00 4.85
C VAL A 53 12.34 -3.78 5.99
N ILE A 54 12.54 -2.52 6.35
CA ILE A 54 13.54 -2.13 7.33
C ILE A 54 12.88 -1.36 8.48
N ARG A 55 13.62 -1.22 9.59
CA ARG A 55 13.14 -0.44 10.72
C ARG A 55 13.08 1.04 10.34
N CYS A 56 11.96 1.68 10.65
CA CYS A 56 11.81 3.12 10.45
C CYS A 56 12.73 3.87 11.44
N HIS A 57 13.21 5.05 11.05
CA HIS A 57 14.05 5.87 11.92
C HIS A 57 13.31 6.35 13.17
N GLU A 58 11.99 6.26 13.18
CA GLU A 58 11.17 6.56 14.35
C GLU A 58 10.06 5.51 14.49
N ILE A 59 9.62 5.26 15.74
CA ILE A 59 8.46 4.41 16.01
C ILE A 59 7.23 5.31 16.00
N VAL A 60 6.22 4.94 15.20
CA VAL A 60 5.05 5.78 14.97
C VAL A 60 3.78 5.09 15.46
N HIS A 61 3.08 5.72 16.41
CA HIS A 61 1.81 5.24 16.94
C HIS A 61 0.77 6.36 16.89
N GLY A 62 -0.16 6.29 15.95
CA GLY A 62 -1.25 7.23 15.84
C GLY A 62 -0.84 8.64 15.47
N LYS A 63 0.35 8.82 14.93
CA LYS A 63 0.85 10.13 14.53
C LYS A 63 0.36 10.47 13.13
N MET A 64 -0.06 11.71 12.93
CA MET A 64 -0.45 12.20 11.62
C MET A 64 0.78 12.49 10.77
N GLY A 65 0.69 12.16 9.49
CA GLY A 65 1.74 12.48 8.54
C GLY A 65 1.15 13.10 7.28
N ALA A 66 1.91 13.99 6.64
CA ALA A 66 1.52 14.60 5.37
C ALA A 66 1.91 13.67 4.22
N MET A 67 0.91 13.16 3.52
CA MET A 67 1.09 12.22 2.41
C MET A 67 1.20 12.99 1.10
N HIS A 68 2.41 13.08 0.56
CA HIS A 68 2.67 13.68 -0.75
C HIS A 68 2.46 12.64 -1.83
N HIS A 69 1.91 13.03 -2.97
CA HIS A 69 1.69 12.12 -4.10
C HIS A 69 1.55 12.91 -5.41
N GLU A 70 1.51 12.20 -6.53
CA GLU A 70 1.36 12.80 -7.86
C GLU A 70 0.01 12.52 -8.50
N GLY A 71 -0.97 12.09 -7.73
CA GLY A 71 -2.32 11.80 -8.24
C GLY A 71 -2.43 10.53 -9.06
N LYS A 72 -1.52 9.57 -8.85
CA LYS A 72 -1.53 8.29 -9.58
C LYS A 72 -2.31 7.23 -8.82
N GLY A 73 -2.91 6.29 -9.59
CA GLY A 73 -3.61 5.15 -9.02
C GLY A 73 -4.73 5.59 -8.09
N MET A 74 -4.74 5.05 -6.88
CA MET A 74 -5.79 5.35 -5.90
C MET A 74 -5.73 6.79 -5.35
N PHE A 75 -4.68 7.55 -5.67
CA PHE A 75 -4.55 8.95 -5.24
C PHE A 75 -5.17 9.95 -6.21
N ARG A 76 -5.83 9.48 -7.26
CA ARG A 76 -6.44 10.36 -8.26
C ARG A 76 -7.48 11.29 -7.64
N GLY A 77 -7.39 12.57 -7.98
CA GLY A 77 -8.36 13.57 -7.52
C GLY A 77 -8.19 14.02 -6.09
N LEU A 78 -7.19 13.52 -5.37
CA LEU A 78 -6.93 13.90 -4.00
C LEU A 78 -5.93 15.06 -3.94
N PRO A 79 -6.04 15.94 -2.91
CA PRO A 79 -5.05 17.00 -2.72
C PRO A 79 -3.71 16.42 -2.30
N SER A 80 -2.62 17.11 -2.64
CA SER A 80 -1.29 16.72 -2.18
C SER A 80 -0.62 17.92 -1.53
N PRO A 81 -0.15 17.81 -0.27
CA PRO A 81 -0.32 16.65 0.60
C PRO A 81 -1.70 16.59 1.28
N PHE A 82 -2.03 15.44 1.84
CA PHE A 82 -3.17 15.33 2.76
C PHE A 82 -2.69 14.61 4.03
N LEU A 83 -3.45 14.75 5.12
CA LEU A 83 -3.07 14.16 6.41
C LEU A 83 -3.67 12.76 6.57
N ALA A 84 -2.86 11.82 7.04
CA ALA A 84 -3.32 10.47 7.33
C ALA A 84 -2.61 9.91 8.55
N THR A 85 -3.26 8.97 9.22
CA THR A 85 -2.77 8.36 10.45
C THR A 85 -1.72 7.29 10.16
N ARG A 86 -0.65 7.29 10.93
CA ARG A 86 0.46 6.36 10.81
C ARG A 86 0.57 5.51 12.08
N TYR A 87 0.71 4.18 11.88
CA TYR A 87 0.98 3.21 12.95
C TYR A 87 1.99 2.20 12.42
N HIS A 88 3.29 2.50 12.50
CA HIS A 88 4.28 1.57 11.98
C HIS A 88 5.65 1.78 12.61
N SER A 89 6.40 0.70 12.73
CA SER A 89 7.82 0.72 13.12
C SER A 89 8.71 0.26 11.98
N LEU A 90 8.13 -0.25 10.91
CA LEU A 90 8.84 -0.75 9.73
C LEU A 90 8.39 0.04 8.49
N VAL A 91 9.27 0.12 7.50
CA VAL A 91 8.99 0.75 6.21
C VAL A 91 9.65 -0.05 5.09
N VAL A 92 9.12 0.10 3.88
CA VAL A 92 9.77 -0.46 2.70
C VAL A 92 11.01 0.36 2.38
N ASP A 93 12.13 -0.32 2.17
CA ASP A 93 13.40 0.33 1.86
C ASP A 93 13.39 0.86 0.42
N ARG A 94 13.56 2.18 0.28
CA ARG A 94 13.57 2.83 -1.03
C ARG A 94 14.78 2.39 -1.87
N THR A 95 15.90 2.08 -1.22
CA THR A 95 17.15 1.73 -1.93
C THR A 95 17.12 0.34 -2.55
N THR A 96 16.26 -0.54 -2.06
CA THR A 96 16.14 -1.92 -2.58
C THR A 96 14.84 -2.14 -3.36
N LEU A 97 14.08 -1.06 -3.63
CA LEU A 97 12.80 -1.17 -4.32
C LEU A 97 12.99 -1.74 -5.72
N PRO A 98 12.29 -2.85 -6.08
CA PRO A 98 12.44 -3.43 -7.41
C PRO A 98 11.80 -2.56 -8.49
N ASP A 99 12.27 -2.73 -9.74
CA ASP A 99 11.81 -1.92 -10.87
C ASP A 99 10.31 -2.09 -11.19
N CYS A 100 9.73 -3.22 -10.82
CA CYS A 100 8.30 -3.47 -11.09
C CYS A 100 7.36 -2.68 -10.16
N LEU A 101 7.89 -2.08 -9.10
CA LEU A 101 7.13 -1.25 -8.17
C LEU A 101 7.52 0.22 -8.33
N GLU A 102 6.54 1.11 -8.16
CA GLU A 102 6.83 2.55 -8.10
C GLU A 102 6.24 3.15 -6.84
N VAL A 103 6.91 4.20 -6.34
CA VAL A 103 6.45 4.94 -5.17
C VAL A 103 5.31 5.86 -5.61
N THR A 104 4.16 5.74 -4.95
CA THR A 104 2.98 6.56 -5.26
C THR A 104 2.73 7.64 -4.22
N ALA A 105 3.24 7.46 -3.00
CA ALA A 105 3.11 8.46 -1.93
C ALA A 105 4.34 8.40 -1.04
N TRP A 106 4.68 9.56 -0.44
CA TRP A 106 5.87 9.68 0.41
C TRP A 106 5.68 10.77 1.45
N LEU A 107 6.47 10.70 2.52
CA LEU A 107 6.61 11.79 3.48
C LEU A 107 7.66 12.78 3.00
N GLU A 108 7.70 13.95 3.63
CA GLU A 108 8.65 15.01 3.28
C GLU A 108 10.12 14.52 3.35
N ASP A 109 10.43 13.60 4.25
CA ASP A 109 11.77 13.02 4.38
C ASP A 109 12.06 11.90 3.35
N GLY A 110 11.11 11.58 2.48
CA GLY A 110 11.25 10.56 1.48
C GLY A 110 10.80 9.16 1.90
N THR A 111 10.32 8.98 3.13
CA THR A 111 9.79 7.69 3.58
C THR A 111 8.63 7.25 2.68
N ILE A 112 8.67 6.00 2.20
CA ILE A 112 7.63 5.48 1.31
C ILE A 112 6.32 5.30 2.08
N MET A 113 5.25 5.89 1.56
CA MET A 113 3.91 5.79 2.12
C MET A 113 2.93 5.13 1.17
N GLY A 114 3.27 4.93 -0.07
CA GLY A 114 2.46 4.24 -1.06
C GLY A 114 3.31 3.60 -2.14
N LEU A 115 2.86 2.45 -2.61
CA LEU A 115 3.50 1.69 -3.69
C LEU A 115 2.44 1.19 -4.66
N ARG A 116 2.85 0.96 -5.91
CA ARG A 116 2.00 0.24 -6.85
C ARG A 116 2.87 -0.57 -7.81
N HIS A 117 2.32 -1.69 -8.29
CA HIS A 117 2.94 -2.44 -9.37
C HIS A 117 2.71 -1.70 -10.69
N ARG A 118 3.71 -1.65 -11.56
CA ARG A 118 3.61 -0.89 -12.81
C ARG A 118 2.64 -1.51 -13.82
N GLU A 119 2.45 -2.83 -13.77
CA GLU A 119 1.63 -3.57 -14.74
C GLU A 119 0.39 -4.20 -14.14
N LYS A 120 0.41 -4.55 -12.87
CA LYS A 120 -0.70 -5.22 -12.18
C LYS A 120 -1.45 -4.23 -11.30
N LEU A 121 -2.74 -4.49 -11.06
CA LEU A 121 -3.49 -3.65 -10.11
C LEU A 121 -3.21 -4.12 -8.68
N ILE A 122 -2.02 -3.82 -8.22
CA ILE A 122 -1.56 -4.10 -6.86
C ILE A 122 -1.05 -2.78 -6.31
N GLU A 123 -1.71 -2.28 -5.27
CA GLU A 123 -1.34 -1.03 -4.63
C GLU A 123 -1.27 -1.22 -3.12
N GLY A 124 -0.44 -0.44 -2.47
CA GLY A 124 -0.30 -0.48 -1.03
C GLY A 124 -0.11 0.91 -0.45
N VAL A 125 -0.58 1.09 0.79
CA VAL A 125 -0.38 2.32 1.55
C VAL A 125 0.13 1.96 2.95
N GLN A 126 1.12 2.70 3.43
CA GLN A 126 1.72 2.48 4.75
C GLN A 126 0.85 3.07 5.86
N PHE A 127 0.08 4.09 5.55
CA PHE A 127 -0.83 4.72 6.50
C PHE A 127 -2.17 3.99 6.56
N HIS A 128 -3.05 4.43 7.46
CA HIS A 128 -4.38 3.83 7.68
C HIS A 128 -5.47 4.70 7.08
N PRO A 129 -5.89 4.46 5.83
CA PRO A 129 -6.96 5.25 5.20
C PRO A 129 -8.31 5.05 5.86
N GLU A 130 -8.53 3.91 6.54
CA GLU A 130 -9.77 3.59 7.24
C GLU A 130 -9.92 4.34 8.56
N SER A 131 -8.84 4.91 9.08
CA SER A 131 -8.88 5.66 10.34
C SER A 131 -9.70 6.93 10.20
N ILE A 132 -10.53 7.24 11.20
CA ILE A 132 -11.35 8.46 11.23
C ILE A 132 -10.48 9.72 11.09
N ALA A 133 -9.27 9.69 11.65
CA ALA A 133 -8.36 10.84 11.60
C ALA A 133 -7.68 11.02 10.23
N SER A 134 -7.73 10.02 9.35
CA SER A 134 -7.15 10.14 8.01
C SER A 134 -8.08 10.90 7.09
N GLU A 135 -7.54 11.91 6.39
CA GLU A 135 -8.29 12.66 5.40
C GLU A 135 -8.46 11.84 4.12
N HIS A 136 -9.60 12.00 3.45
CA HIS A 136 -9.84 11.41 2.13
C HIS A 136 -9.75 9.88 2.04
N GLY A 137 -9.78 9.18 3.17
CA GLY A 137 -9.65 7.73 3.19
C GLY A 137 -10.72 7.02 2.38
N HIS A 138 -11.97 7.45 2.46
CA HIS A 138 -13.07 6.87 1.69
C HIS A 138 -12.87 7.03 0.19
N GLN A 139 -12.45 8.22 -0.25
CA GLN A 139 -12.24 8.47 -1.68
C GLN A 139 -11.08 7.64 -2.21
N LEU A 140 -10.03 7.48 -1.41
CA LEU A 140 -8.86 6.70 -1.74
C LEU A 140 -9.23 5.23 -1.96
N LEU A 141 -9.99 4.66 -1.03
CA LEU A 141 -10.46 3.28 -1.14
C LEU A 141 -11.43 3.11 -2.32
N LYS A 142 -12.33 4.07 -2.52
CA LYS A 142 -13.23 4.05 -3.65
C LYS A 142 -12.50 4.06 -4.99
N ASN A 143 -11.44 4.88 -5.11
CA ASN A 143 -10.63 4.93 -6.32
C ASN A 143 -10.04 3.55 -6.65
N PHE A 144 -9.57 2.83 -5.64
CA PHE A 144 -9.05 1.48 -5.84
C PHE A 144 -10.16 0.52 -6.26
N LEU A 145 -11.31 0.56 -5.58
CA LEU A 145 -12.43 -0.32 -5.92
C LEU A 145 -12.94 -0.07 -7.33
N ASP A 146 -13.03 1.19 -7.75
CA ASP A 146 -13.46 1.56 -9.10
C ASP A 146 -12.48 1.00 -10.14
N ALA A 147 -11.18 1.10 -9.89
CA ALA A 147 -10.16 0.55 -10.78
C ALA A 147 -10.25 -0.98 -10.85
N ALA A 148 -10.53 -1.63 -9.71
CA ALA A 148 -10.69 -3.08 -9.65
C ALA A 148 -11.90 -3.55 -10.46
N GLN A 149 -13.02 -2.83 -10.35
CA GLN A 149 -14.23 -3.16 -11.12
C GLN A 149 -14.03 -2.98 -12.62
N ALA A 150 -13.26 -1.97 -13.02
CA ALA A 150 -12.97 -1.75 -14.44
C ALA A 150 -12.14 -2.87 -15.05
N ARG A 151 -11.42 -3.66 -14.25
CA ARG A 151 -10.62 -4.79 -14.71
C ARG A 151 -11.37 -6.10 -14.76
N VAL A 152 -12.51 -6.20 -14.09
CA VAL A 152 -13.32 -7.43 -14.10
C VAL A 152 -14.06 -7.51 -15.42
N PRO A 153 -13.89 -8.61 -16.21
CA PRO A 153 -14.64 -8.79 -17.46
C PRO A 153 -16.15 -8.80 -17.16
N ALA A 154 -16.87 -8.12 -18.01
CA ALA A 154 -18.33 -8.10 -17.91
C ALA A 154 -18.93 -9.48 -18.20
#